data_7a714402e0dccd3e10091be2f3feec55
#
_entry.id   7a714402e0dccd3e10091be2f3feec55
#
_cell.length_a   1.000
_cell.length_b   1.000
_cell.length_c   1.000
_cell.angle_alpha   90.00
_cell.angle_beta   90.00
_cell.angle_gamma   90.00
#
_symmetry.space_group_name_H-M   'P 1'
#
loop_
_entity.id
_entity.type
_entity.pdbx_description
1 polymer ?
#
loop_
_entity_poly.entity_id
_entity_poly.type
_entity_poly.pdbx_seq_one_letter_code
_entity_poly.pdbx_strand_id
1 'polypeptide(L)'
;MLGVCLLFVGIVLINNGMCSLYNVDGKSTAIMNIFTGGLSLFINFVNLVQGNYYAAGTGLLFCFTYLFVALSKFLKASPIPFAWFSTFVAINAVIFGTIEGFTGSTALGITPDIRWAAIWYLWAILWGTAFVEDICGKKLGKFVPYLQVFEGIVTAWVPGVMICLLYTSDAADDK
;
A
#
# COMPACT_ATOMS: atom_id res chain seq x y z
N MET A 1 14.74 -2.71 2.40
CA MET A 1 13.94 -1.58 1.87
C MET A 1 12.44 -1.73 2.15
N LEU A 2 11.87 -2.95 2.09
CA LEU A 2 10.43 -3.20 2.32
C LEU A 2 9.93 -2.64 3.66
N GLY A 3 10.61 -2.88 4.78
CA GLY A 3 10.19 -2.40 6.10
C GLY A 3 10.02 -0.88 6.17
N VAL A 4 10.93 -0.13 5.52
CA VAL A 4 10.83 1.33 5.45
C VAL A 4 9.59 1.76 4.66
N CYS A 5 9.32 1.14 3.51
CA CYS A 5 8.09 1.41 2.76
C CYS A 5 6.84 1.14 3.59
N LEU A 6 6.79 0.00 4.29
CA LEU A 6 5.64 -0.39 5.10
C LEU A 6 5.39 0.57 6.27
N LEU A 7 6.44 1.10 6.91
CA LEU A 7 6.28 2.12 7.95
C LEU A 7 5.51 3.35 7.42
N PHE A 8 5.89 3.84 6.24
CA PHE A 8 5.24 5.02 5.65
C PHE A 8 3.88 4.69 5.03
N VAL A 9 3.68 3.48 4.53
CA VAL A 9 2.35 2.98 4.15
C VAL A 9 1.43 2.94 5.38
N GLY A 10 1.93 2.49 6.52
CA GLY A 10 1.16 2.45 7.76
C GLY A 10 0.66 3.83 8.17
N ILE A 11 1.57 4.81 8.28
CA ILE A 11 1.16 6.16 8.70
C ILE A 11 0.27 6.86 7.67
N VAL A 12 0.47 6.68 6.37
CA VAL A 12 -0.40 7.32 5.38
C VAL A 12 -1.81 6.74 5.39
N LEU A 13 -1.98 5.43 5.59
CA LEU A 13 -3.30 4.80 5.73
C LEU A 13 -4.01 5.30 7.00
N ILE A 14 -3.31 5.33 8.14
CA ILE A 14 -3.85 5.88 9.38
C ILE A 14 -4.26 7.34 9.17
N ASN A 15 -3.37 8.16 8.58
CA ASN A 15 -3.64 9.56 8.30
C ASN A 15 -4.87 9.73 7.40
N ASN A 16 -4.98 8.98 6.30
CA ASN A 16 -6.11 9.07 5.39
C ASN A 16 -7.43 8.70 6.08
N GLY A 17 -7.45 7.62 6.86
CA GLY A 17 -8.61 7.21 7.63
C GLY A 17 -9.03 8.26 8.67
N MET A 18 -8.06 8.75 9.46
CA MET A 18 -8.33 9.78 10.48
C MET A 18 -8.76 11.11 9.85
N CYS A 19 -8.09 11.57 8.80
CA CYS A 19 -8.50 12.78 8.09
C CYS A 19 -9.93 12.68 7.56
N SER A 20 -10.34 11.52 7.05
CA SER A 20 -11.72 11.27 6.61
C SER A 20 -12.71 11.31 7.76
N LEU A 21 -12.38 10.69 8.92
CA LEU A 21 -13.24 10.67 10.10
C LEU A 21 -13.44 12.06 10.73
N TYR A 22 -12.39 12.91 10.67
CA TYR A 22 -12.43 14.28 11.17
C TYR A 22 -12.83 15.33 10.12
N ASN A 23 -13.19 14.91 8.91
CA ASN A 23 -13.52 15.79 7.78
C ASN A 23 -12.44 16.84 7.47
N VAL A 24 -11.17 16.43 7.51
CA VAL A 24 -10.03 17.26 7.16
C VAL A 24 -10.06 17.54 5.65
N ASP A 25 -9.65 18.76 5.26
CA ASP A 25 -9.62 19.15 3.87
C ASP A 25 -8.66 18.28 3.01
N GLY A 26 -8.98 18.18 1.73
CA GLY A 26 -8.24 17.29 0.84
C GLY A 26 -6.77 17.68 0.64
N LYS A 27 -6.41 18.96 0.68
CA LYS A 27 -5.03 19.40 0.49
C LYS A 27 -4.16 19.02 1.69
N SER A 28 -4.68 19.19 2.90
CA SER A 28 -4.00 18.76 4.13
C SER A 28 -3.82 17.24 4.15
N THR A 29 -4.84 16.48 3.77
CA THR A 29 -4.75 15.02 3.64
C THR A 29 -3.71 14.59 2.59
N ALA A 30 -3.56 15.33 1.50
CA ALA A 30 -2.64 15.02 0.41
C ALA A 30 -1.16 15.07 0.81
N ILE A 31 -0.78 15.84 1.82
CA ILE A 31 0.63 16.03 2.21
C ILE A 31 1.30 14.70 2.53
N MET A 32 0.69 13.90 3.40
CA MET A 32 1.27 12.60 3.78
C MET A 32 1.30 11.61 2.61
N ASN A 33 0.35 11.71 1.70
CA ASN A 33 0.32 10.91 0.47
C ASN A 33 1.48 11.27 -0.48
N ILE A 34 1.87 12.56 -0.56
CA ILE A 34 3.06 12.99 -1.33
C ILE A 34 4.34 12.40 -0.72
N PHE A 35 4.50 12.50 0.61
CA PHE A 35 5.70 11.99 1.27
C PHE A 35 5.85 10.48 1.09
N THR A 36 4.77 9.73 1.33
CA THR A 36 4.80 8.27 1.16
C THR A 36 4.99 7.87 -0.29
N GLY A 37 4.27 8.50 -1.21
CA GLY A 37 4.39 8.21 -2.63
C GLY A 37 5.78 8.58 -3.19
N GLY A 38 6.33 9.72 -2.81
CA GLY A 38 7.68 10.15 -3.20
C GLY A 38 8.77 9.22 -2.66
N LEU A 39 8.70 8.86 -1.38
CA LEU A 39 9.63 7.89 -0.79
C LEU A 39 9.54 6.52 -1.49
N SER A 40 8.31 6.01 -1.70
CA SER A 40 8.09 4.76 -2.41
C SER A 40 8.61 4.81 -3.84
N LEU A 41 8.44 5.92 -4.55
CA LEU A 41 8.99 6.11 -5.90
C LEU A 41 10.51 5.97 -5.91
N PHE A 42 11.19 6.65 -4.99
CA PHE A 42 12.65 6.57 -4.85
C PHE A 42 13.13 5.14 -4.57
N ILE A 43 12.52 4.48 -3.58
CA ILE A 43 12.90 3.10 -3.19
C ILE A 43 12.69 2.12 -4.34
N ASN A 44 11.57 2.24 -5.05
CA ASN A 44 11.27 1.32 -6.17
C ASN A 44 12.09 1.63 -7.42
N PHE A 45 12.53 2.87 -7.61
CA PHE A 45 13.53 3.19 -8.62
C PHE A 45 14.87 2.49 -8.32
N VAL A 46 15.31 2.49 -7.07
CA VAL A 46 16.51 1.72 -6.65
C VAL A 46 16.32 0.23 -6.90
N ASN A 47 15.15 -0.35 -6.57
CA ASN A 47 14.84 -1.75 -6.88
C ASN A 47 14.95 -2.06 -8.39
N LEU A 48 14.44 -1.17 -9.26
CA LEU A 48 14.56 -1.32 -10.73
C LEU A 48 16.01 -1.33 -11.18
N VAL A 49 16.83 -0.40 -10.70
CA VAL A 49 18.25 -0.31 -11.05
C VAL A 49 19.02 -1.56 -10.58
N GLN A 50 18.62 -2.14 -9.46
CA GLN A 50 19.20 -3.37 -8.92
C GLN A 50 18.69 -4.66 -9.60
N GLY A 51 17.77 -4.57 -10.57
CA GLY A 51 17.18 -5.74 -11.23
C GLY A 51 16.08 -6.45 -10.42
N ASN A 52 15.65 -5.88 -9.30
CA ASN A 52 14.60 -6.44 -8.44
C ASN A 52 13.20 -6.08 -8.99
N TYR A 53 12.90 -6.54 -10.20
CA TYR A 53 11.69 -6.12 -10.93
C TYR A 53 10.38 -6.47 -10.22
N TYR A 54 10.31 -7.62 -9.54
CA TYR A 54 9.12 -8.01 -8.79
C TYR A 54 8.85 -7.03 -7.65
N ALA A 55 9.86 -6.76 -6.82
CA ALA A 55 9.74 -5.80 -5.72
C ALA A 55 9.43 -4.38 -6.22
N ALA A 56 10.04 -3.98 -7.34
CA ALA A 56 9.77 -2.68 -7.95
C ALA A 56 8.32 -2.61 -8.46
N GLY A 57 7.85 -3.63 -9.18
CA GLY A 57 6.50 -3.67 -9.75
C GLY A 57 5.43 -3.61 -8.66
N THR A 58 5.53 -4.47 -7.65
CA THR A 58 4.61 -4.49 -6.51
C THR A 58 4.64 -3.17 -5.72
N GLY A 59 5.84 -2.63 -5.47
CA GLY A 59 6.00 -1.38 -4.75
C GLY A 59 5.50 -0.14 -5.51
N LEU A 60 5.58 -0.12 -6.85
CA LEU A 60 5.06 0.98 -7.67
C LEU A 60 3.52 1.05 -7.64
N LEU A 61 2.81 -0.06 -7.41
CA LEU A 61 1.36 -0.03 -7.21
C LEU A 61 0.99 0.84 -6.00
N PHE A 62 1.72 0.70 -4.89
CA PHE A 62 1.54 1.55 -3.71
C PHE A 62 1.96 3.00 -3.98
N CYS A 63 3.12 3.18 -4.58
CA CYS A 63 3.65 4.48 -4.95
C CYS A 63 2.60 5.29 -5.72
N PHE A 64 2.10 4.75 -6.81
CA PHE A 64 1.13 5.43 -7.65
C PHE A 64 -0.24 5.58 -6.99
N THR A 65 -0.65 4.67 -6.11
CA THR A 65 -1.85 4.86 -5.29
C THR A 65 -1.78 6.17 -4.51
N TYR A 66 -0.71 6.40 -3.75
CA TYR A 66 -0.58 7.59 -2.91
C TYR A 66 -0.36 8.86 -3.73
N LEU A 67 0.46 8.80 -4.78
CA LEU A 67 0.64 9.95 -5.67
C LEU A 67 -0.67 10.30 -6.39
N PHE A 68 -1.46 9.32 -6.82
CA PHE A 68 -2.75 9.55 -7.44
C PHE A 68 -3.74 10.20 -6.47
N VAL A 69 -3.83 9.69 -5.23
CA VAL A 69 -4.66 10.30 -4.18
C VAL A 69 -4.25 11.75 -3.96
N ALA A 70 -2.95 12.04 -3.81
CA ALA A 70 -2.45 13.38 -3.60
C ALA A 70 -2.79 14.32 -4.75
N LEU A 71 -2.44 13.93 -5.99
CA LEU A 71 -2.70 14.73 -7.18
C LEU A 71 -4.19 14.97 -7.39
N SER A 72 -5.03 13.95 -7.20
CA SER A 72 -6.48 14.09 -7.32
C SER A 72 -7.06 15.11 -6.35
N LYS A 73 -6.54 15.18 -5.11
CA LYS A 73 -6.95 16.18 -4.11
C LYS A 73 -6.54 17.60 -4.50
N PHE A 74 -5.32 17.78 -5.04
CA PHE A 74 -4.85 19.09 -5.49
C PHE A 74 -5.57 19.57 -6.75
N LEU A 75 -5.72 18.68 -7.73
CA LEU A 75 -6.31 19.01 -9.04
C LEU A 75 -7.85 18.97 -9.02
N LYS A 76 -8.46 18.52 -7.92
CA LYS A 76 -9.91 18.26 -7.85
C LYS A 76 -10.39 17.38 -9.01
N ALA A 77 -9.61 16.34 -9.32
CA ALA A 77 -9.86 15.43 -10.42
C ALA A 77 -11.07 14.53 -10.14
N SER A 78 -11.67 14.00 -11.21
CA SER A 78 -12.71 12.98 -11.10
C SER A 78 -12.19 11.75 -10.35
N PRO A 79 -12.99 11.12 -9.48
CA PRO A 79 -12.59 9.90 -8.79
C PRO A 79 -12.54 8.65 -9.71
N ILE A 80 -13.22 8.68 -10.85
CA ILE A 80 -13.36 7.52 -11.74
C ILE A 80 -12.01 6.92 -12.20
N PRO A 81 -11.01 7.71 -12.67
CA PRO A 81 -9.72 7.15 -13.06
C PRO A 81 -9.01 6.48 -11.90
N PHE A 82 -9.10 7.03 -10.68
CA PHE A 82 -8.54 6.41 -9.49
C PHE A 82 -9.24 5.09 -9.16
N ALA A 83 -10.56 5.02 -9.26
CA ALA A 83 -11.33 3.80 -9.01
C ALA A 83 -10.93 2.66 -9.97
N TRP A 84 -10.71 2.95 -11.26
CA TRP A 84 -10.20 1.95 -12.21
C TRP A 84 -8.77 1.51 -11.90
N PHE A 85 -7.89 2.46 -11.56
CA PHE A 85 -6.53 2.12 -11.11
C PHE A 85 -6.56 1.24 -9.85
N SER A 86 -7.37 1.60 -8.85
CA SER A 86 -7.54 0.82 -7.62
C SER A 86 -8.08 -0.58 -7.89
N THR A 87 -9.01 -0.72 -8.84
CA THR A 87 -9.51 -2.04 -9.26
C THR A 87 -8.39 -2.90 -9.85
N PHE A 88 -7.58 -2.31 -10.74
CA PHE A 88 -6.40 -2.99 -11.29
C PHE A 88 -5.44 -3.43 -10.18
N VAL A 89 -5.16 -2.55 -9.20
CA VAL A 89 -4.30 -2.88 -8.07
C VAL A 89 -4.90 -4.00 -7.21
N ALA A 90 -6.21 -3.95 -6.94
CA ALA A 90 -6.91 -4.98 -6.17
C ALA A 90 -6.79 -6.37 -6.83
N ILE A 91 -6.95 -6.47 -8.15
CA ILE A 91 -6.78 -7.72 -8.90
C ILE A 91 -5.34 -8.23 -8.74
N ASN A 92 -4.33 -7.35 -8.93
CA ASN A 92 -2.93 -7.72 -8.75
C ASN A 92 -2.62 -8.13 -7.31
N ALA A 93 -3.21 -7.49 -6.31
CA ALA A 93 -3.04 -7.85 -4.91
C ALA A 93 -3.54 -9.28 -4.63
N VAL A 94 -4.65 -9.71 -5.25
CA VAL A 94 -5.10 -11.11 -5.16
C VAL A 94 -4.09 -12.07 -5.78
N ILE A 95 -3.53 -11.73 -6.94
CA ILE A 95 -2.51 -12.56 -7.61
C ILE A 95 -1.25 -12.67 -6.74
N PHE A 96 -0.71 -11.55 -6.24
CA PHE A 96 0.48 -11.55 -5.40
C PHE A 96 0.23 -12.25 -4.07
N GLY A 97 -0.92 -12.04 -3.45
CA GLY A 97 -1.31 -12.76 -2.24
C GLY A 97 -1.37 -14.27 -2.43
N THR A 98 -1.82 -14.73 -3.60
CA THR A 98 -1.82 -16.15 -3.95
C THR A 98 -0.39 -16.68 -4.13
N ILE A 99 0.47 -15.94 -4.82
CA ILE A 99 1.88 -16.32 -5.04
C ILE A 99 2.63 -16.33 -3.72
N GLU A 100 2.61 -15.25 -2.97
CA GLU A 100 3.38 -15.11 -1.73
C GLU A 100 2.84 -15.96 -0.59
N GLY A 101 1.53 -16.25 -0.58
CA GLY A 101 0.90 -16.99 0.50
C GLY A 101 0.80 -18.49 0.30
N PHE A 102 0.66 -18.97 -0.93
CA PHE A 102 0.31 -20.37 -1.19
C PHE A 102 1.19 -21.07 -2.21
N THR A 103 1.45 -20.47 -3.37
CA THR A 103 2.15 -21.18 -4.47
C THR A 103 3.66 -20.99 -4.42
N GLY A 104 4.13 -19.88 -3.91
CA GLY A 104 5.54 -19.50 -3.98
C GLY A 104 6.02 -19.25 -5.41
N SER A 105 7.31 -19.01 -5.55
CA SER A 105 7.99 -18.92 -6.84
C SER A 105 9.48 -19.22 -6.67
N THR A 106 9.94 -20.31 -7.23
CA THR A 106 11.37 -20.66 -7.22
C THR A 106 12.22 -19.65 -8.01
N ALA A 107 11.69 -19.14 -9.11
CA ALA A 107 12.37 -18.13 -9.93
C ALA A 107 12.57 -16.80 -9.20
N LEU A 108 11.72 -16.46 -8.26
CA LEU A 108 11.78 -15.24 -7.45
C LEU A 108 12.32 -15.50 -6.03
N GLY A 109 12.63 -16.74 -5.69
CA GLY A 109 13.03 -17.11 -4.32
C GLY A 109 11.93 -16.92 -3.28
N ILE A 110 10.65 -16.94 -3.68
CA ILE A 110 9.50 -16.73 -2.78
C ILE A 110 9.10 -18.06 -2.17
N THR A 111 9.23 -18.16 -0.85
CA THR A 111 8.68 -19.24 -0.04
C THR A 111 7.29 -18.86 0.44
N PRO A 112 6.27 -19.73 0.29
CA PRO A 112 4.91 -19.42 0.72
C PRO A 112 4.81 -19.10 2.21
N ASP A 113 4.11 -18.02 2.52
CA ASP A 113 3.79 -17.61 3.89
C ASP A 113 2.37 -17.02 3.94
N ILE A 114 1.47 -17.72 4.61
CA ILE A 114 0.05 -17.35 4.73
C ILE A 114 -0.17 -15.94 5.28
N ARG A 115 0.79 -15.39 6.04
CA ARG A 115 0.72 -14.02 6.57
C ARG A 115 0.72 -13.00 5.44
N TRP A 116 1.52 -13.23 4.40
CA TRP A 116 1.53 -12.36 3.23
C TRP A 116 0.24 -12.46 2.42
N ALA A 117 -0.35 -13.66 2.30
CA ALA A 117 -1.67 -13.80 1.68
C ALA A 117 -2.71 -12.94 2.40
N ALA A 118 -2.75 -13.02 3.74
CA ALA A 118 -3.70 -12.24 4.54
C ALA A 118 -3.51 -10.72 4.34
N ILE A 119 -2.26 -10.24 4.32
CA ILE A 119 -1.94 -8.83 4.09
C ILE A 119 -2.41 -8.39 2.68
N TRP A 120 -2.03 -9.11 1.64
CA TRP A 120 -2.39 -8.78 0.27
C TRP A 120 -3.91 -8.81 0.03
N TYR A 121 -4.64 -9.76 0.61
CA TYR A 121 -6.09 -9.86 0.45
C TYR A 121 -6.83 -8.74 1.19
N LEU A 122 -6.35 -8.33 2.36
CA LEU A 122 -6.87 -7.14 3.04
C LEU A 122 -6.67 -5.91 2.17
N TRP A 123 -5.48 -5.69 1.63
CA TRP A 123 -5.23 -4.59 0.71
C TRP A 123 -6.10 -4.66 -0.55
N ALA A 124 -6.35 -5.86 -1.10
CA ALA A 124 -7.27 -6.02 -2.22
C ALA A 124 -8.69 -5.55 -1.87
N ILE A 125 -9.15 -5.83 -0.64
CA ILE A 125 -10.45 -5.35 -0.15
C ILE A 125 -10.45 -3.82 -0.08
N LEU A 126 -9.43 -3.21 0.51
CA LEU A 126 -9.35 -1.75 0.63
C LEU A 126 -9.33 -1.07 -0.74
N TRP A 127 -8.49 -1.52 -1.68
CA TRP A 127 -8.48 -0.97 -3.04
C TRP A 127 -9.80 -1.20 -3.77
N GLY A 128 -10.46 -2.34 -3.55
CA GLY A 128 -11.76 -2.67 -4.11
C GLY A 128 -12.88 -1.72 -3.64
N THR A 129 -12.73 -1.06 -2.49
CA THR A 129 -13.74 -0.09 -2.01
C THR A 129 -13.95 1.08 -2.96
N ALA A 130 -12.89 1.54 -3.64
CA ALA A 130 -13.01 2.62 -4.63
C ALA A 130 -13.90 2.24 -5.82
N PHE A 131 -13.84 0.98 -6.28
CA PHE A 131 -14.77 0.48 -7.30
C PHE A 131 -16.21 0.50 -6.81
N VAL A 132 -16.43 0.03 -5.58
CA VAL A 132 -17.78 -0.01 -4.99
C VAL A 132 -18.37 1.39 -4.82
N GLU A 133 -17.56 2.36 -4.33
CA GLU A 133 -18.06 3.72 -4.10
C GLU A 133 -18.20 4.53 -5.39
N ASP A 134 -17.16 4.55 -6.23
CA ASP A 134 -17.07 5.50 -7.35
C ASP A 134 -17.60 4.94 -8.67
N ILE A 135 -17.58 3.61 -8.87
CA ILE A 135 -18.13 2.97 -10.09
C ILE A 135 -19.53 2.43 -9.84
N CYS A 136 -19.75 1.69 -8.74
CA CYS A 136 -21.07 1.15 -8.42
C CYS A 136 -21.99 2.17 -7.72
N GLY A 137 -21.48 3.32 -7.30
CA GLY A 137 -22.25 4.38 -6.64
C GLY A 137 -22.77 4.03 -5.24
N LYS A 138 -22.20 3.01 -4.58
CA LYS A 138 -22.61 2.55 -3.26
C LYS A 138 -21.74 3.20 -2.18
N LYS A 139 -22.33 4.01 -1.33
CA LYS A 139 -21.62 4.65 -0.21
C LYS A 139 -21.32 3.63 0.90
N LEU A 140 -20.05 3.43 1.21
CA LEU A 140 -19.59 2.57 2.30
C LEU A 140 -19.48 3.33 3.64
N GLY A 141 -19.66 4.65 3.63
CA GLY A 141 -19.70 5.50 4.81
C GLY A 141 -18.41 5.44 5.63
N LYS A 142 -18.51 5.15 6.92
CA LYS A 142 -17.35 5.09 7.82
C LYS A 142 -16.55 3.78 7.72
N PHE A 143 -17.00 2.80 6.93
CA PHE A 143 -16.28 1.53 6.78
C PHE A 143 -14.89 1.74 6.22
N VAL A 144 -14.75 2.49 5.12
CA VAL A 144 -13.47 2.73 4.46
C VAL A 144 -12.45 3.42 5.38
N PRO A 145 -12.78 4.54 6.07
CA PRO A 145 -11.86 5.16 7.01
C PRO A 145 -11.39 4.23 8.15
N TYR A 146 -12.30 3.46 8.74
CA TYR A 146 -11.91 2.50 9.78
C TYR A 146 -11.05 1.36 9.24
N LEU A 147 -11.35 0.86 8.04
CA LEU A 147 -10.53 -0.15 7.37
C LEU A 147 -9.12 0.38 7.10
N GLN A 148 -8.98 1.62 6.61
CA GLN A 148 -7.68 2.27 6.40
C GLN A 148 -6.85 2.33 7.69
N VAL A 149 -7.46 2.75 8.82
CA VAL A 149 -6.74 2.81 10.11
C VAL A 149 -6.35 1.40 10.56
N PHE A 150 -7.26 0.44 10.49
CA PHE A 150 -6.99 -0.95 10.86
C PHE A 150 -5.85 -1.55 10.03
N GLU A 151 -5.93 -1.46 8.71
CA GLU A 151 -4.91 -2.00 7.82
C GLU A 151 -3.59 -1.26 7.97
N GLY A 152 -3.61 0.06 8.14
CA GLY A 152 -2.42 0.84 8.40
C GLY A 152 -1.63 0.34 9.61
N ILE A 153 -2.32 -0.06 10.67
CA ILE A 153 -1.69 -0.61 11.88
C ILE A 153 -1.24 -2.06 11.66
N VAL A 154 -2.17 -2.93 11.27
CA VAL A 154 -1.98 -4.39 11.32
C VAL A 154 -1.19 -4.92 10.13
N THR A 155 -1.39 -4.35 8.95
CA THR A 155 -0.79 -4.87 7.72
C THR A 155 0.45 -4.11 7.27
N ALA A 156 0.68 -2.90 7.80
CA ALA A 156 1.78 -2.06 7.35
C ALA A 156 2.68 -1.60 8.50
N TRP A 157 2.19 -0.84 9.49
CA TRP A 157 3.04 -0.30 10.53
C TRP A 157 3.71 -1.40 11.37
N VAL A 158 2.94 -2.32 11.95
CA VAL A 158 3.50 -3.40 12.78
C VAL A 158 4.46 -4.29 11.98
N PRO A 159 4.12 -4.83 10.80
CA PRO A 159 5.05 -5.58 9.98
C PRO A 159 6.27 -4.77 9.56
N GLY A 160 6.09 -3.49 9.24
CA GLY A 160 7.18 -2.59 8.86
C GLY A 160 8.23 -2.43 9.97
N VAL A 161 7.79 -2.22 11.23
CA VAL A 161 8.69 -2.18 12.40
C VAL A 161 9.42 -3.51 12.58
N MET A 162 8.70 -4.62 12.53
CA MET A 162 9.29 -5.95 12.71
C MET A 162 10.37 -6.25 11.67
N ILE A 163 10.09 -5.95 10.39
CA ILE A 163 11.07 -6.15 9.31
C ILE A 163 12.29 -5.24 9.49
N CYS A 164 12.11 -3.97 9.87
CA CYS A 164 13.23 -3.07 10.12
C CYS A 164 14.12 -3.57 11.27
N LEU A 165 13.52 -4.09 12.35
CA LEU A 165 14.29 -4.61 13.49
C LEU A 165 15.06 -5.88 13.13
N LEU A 166 14.45 -6.82 12.39
CA LEU A 166 15.12 -8.06 11.97
C LEU A 166 16.33 -7.77 11.09
N TYR A 167 16.19 -6.95 10.06
CA TYR A 167 17.31 -6.61 9.17
C TYR A 167 18.45 -5.84 9.87
N THR A 168 18.17 -5.16 10.98
CA THR A 168 19.20 -4.45 11.75
C THR A 168 20.00 -5.41 12.64
N SER A 169 19.36 -6.45 13.18
CA SER A 169 20.05 -7.48 13.98
C SER A 169 20.98 -8.34 13.12
N ASP A 170 20.51 -8.83 11.97
CA ASP A 170 21.32 -9.65 11.06
C ASP A 170 22.58 -8.91 10.59
N ALA A 171 22.47 -7.61 10.28
CA ALA A 171 23.62 -6.77 9.90
C ALA A 171 24.60 -6.47 11.04
N ALA A 172 24.21 -6.67 12.31
CA ALA A 172 25.07 -6.50 13.49
C ALA A 172 25.84 -7.77 13.81
N ASP A 173 25.27 -8.95 13.54
CA ASP A 173 25.88 -10.26 13.81
C ASP A 173 26.95 -10.64 12.76
N ASP A 174 26.91 -10.01 11.55
CA ASP A 174 27.90 -10.21 10.48
C ASP A 174 29.18 -9.35 10.63
N LYS A 175 29.39 -8.66 11.77
CA LYS A 175 30.57 -7.84 12.08
C LYS A 175 31.37 -8.46 13.24
#